data_a2dd3d4f244943b2891fcf349156847e
#
_entry.id   a2dd3d4f244943b2891fcf349156847e
#
_cell.length_a   1.000
_cell.length_b   1.000
_cell.length_c   1.000
_cell.angle_alpha   90.00
_cell.angle_beta   90.00
_cell.angle_gamma   90.00
#
_symmetry.space_group_name_H-M   'P 1'
#
loop_
_entity.id
_entity.type
_entity.pdbx_description
1 polymer ?
#
loop_
_entity_poly.entity_id
_entity_poly.type
_entity_poly.pdbx_seq_one_letter_code
_entity_poly.pdbx_strand_id
1 'polypeptide(L)'
;MRVSVLTTVMLLTASGLVRAQSAEEQIRAGDRAYDAKDLTTALDLYGKAIAAEPKNYEALWKAARTSADLGLPASTAAQRNSYFSSAEQYARRAVAANPGDVEGHFVLAWALGRAALSQSPRGRVKYGNEVRAHALECLRLDPAHAGCLHIMGMWNAEIMRLNSLVRLIAKSVLGGKAFGSASWNEAVRYMEASVAAEPRRVVHRLDMGEVYRDAGQKQKARAAFETGLSLPSTDYNDGRFKAEIRYHLDRL
;
A
#
# COMPACT_ATOMS: atom_id res chain seq x y z
N MET A 1 -12.05 -53.58 -16.98
CA MET A 1 -12.37 -52.36 -16.23
C MET A 1 -11.11 -51.53 -15.93
N ARG A 2 -10.33 -51.13 -16.92
CA ARG A 2 -9.10 -50.30 -16.71
C ARG A 2 -8.96 -49.07 -17.60
N VAL A 3 -9.99 -48.72 -18.40
CA VAL A 3 -9.92 -47.59 -19.36
C VAL A 3 -10.50 -46.29 -18.82
N SER A 4 -11.39 -46.33 -17.78
CA SER A 4 -12.09 -45.14 -17.29
C SER A 4 -11.25 -44.21 -16.38
N VAL A 5 -10.16 -44.67 -15.75
CA VAL A 5 -9.39 -43.85 -14.80
C VAL A 5 -8.43 -42.89 -15.51
N LEU A 6 -7.85 -43.29 -16.64
CA LEU A 6 -6.93 -42.44 -17.40
C LEU A 6 -7.61 -41.25 -18.06
N THR A 7 -8.85 -41.39 -18.54
CA THR A 7 -9.59 -40.30 -19.20
C THR A 7 -10.01 -39.19 -18.22
N THR A 8 -10.32 -39.55 -16.98
CA THR A 8 -10.73 -38.57 -15.95
C THR A 8 -9.55 -37.71 -15.47
N VAL A 9 -8.35 -38.28 -15.34
CA VAL A 9 -7.13 -37.55 -14.94
C VAL A 9 -6.69 -36.60 -16.05
N MET A 10 -6.80 -36.98 -17.32
CA MET A 10 -6.40 -36.13 -18.45
C MET A 10 -7.35 -34.92 -18.65
N LEU A 11 -8.65 -35.06 -18.38
CA LEU A 11 -9.63 -33.98 -18.42
C LEU A 11 -9.44 -32.96 -17.29
N LEU A 12 -9.06 -33.40 -16.08
CA LEU A 12 -8.80 -32.53 -14.95
C LEU A 12 -7.53 -31.68 -15.15
N THR A 13 -6.48 -32.24 -15.75
CA THR A 13 -5.24 -31.51 -16.04
C THR A 13 -5.43 -30.49 -17.19
N ALA A 14 -6.17 -30.84 -18.23
CA ALA A 14 -6.47 -29.91 -19.32
C ALA A 14 -7.33 -28.71 -18.85
N SER A 15 -8.32 -28.95 -18.01
CA SER A 15 -9.16 -27.86 -17.43
C SER A 15 -8.36 -26.96 -16.49
N GLY A 16 -7.39 -27.47 -15.76
CA GLY A 16 -6.48 -26.71 -14.92
C GLY A 16 -5.55 -25.81 -15.74
N LEU A 17 -4.97 -26.33 -16.81
CA LEU A 17 -4.10 -25.57 -17.71
C LEU A 17 -4.83 -24.46 -18.46
N VAL A 18 -6.05 -24.69 -18.94
CA VAL A 18 -6.88 -23.66 -19.60
C VAL A 18 -7.27 -22.56 -18.62
N ARG A 19 -7.57 -22.90 -17.36
CA ARG A 19 -7.85 -21.89 -16.32
C ARG A 19 -6.62 -21.05 -15.97
N ALA A 20 -5.46 -21.65 -15.84
CA ALA A 20 -4.21 -20.94 -15.55
C ALA A 20 -3.83 -19.97 -16.69
N GLN A 21 -3.93 -20.41 -17.94
CA GLN A 21 -3.74 -19.53 -19.09
C GLN A 21 -4.71 -18.35 -19.10
N SER A 22 -6.00 -18.60 -18.77
CA SER A 22 -7.00 -17.54 -18.68
C SER A 22 -6.69 -16.54 -17.56
N ALA A 23 -6.24 -16.99 -16.39
CA ALA A 23 -5.87 -16.11 -15.28
C ALA A 23 -4.67 -15.22 -15.65
N GLU A 24 -3.63 -15.79 -16.24
CA GLU A 24 -2.44 -15.07 -16.68
C GLU A 24 -2.75 -14.03 -17.77
N GLU A 25 -3.62 -14.37 -18.73
CA GLU A 25 -4.08 -13.42 -19.76
C GLU A 25 -4.85 -12.25 -19.14
N GLN A 26 -5.72 -12.51 -18.15
CA GLN A 26 -6.44 -11.46 -17.42
C GLN A 26 -5.48 -10.55 -16.64
N ILE A 27 -4.44 -11.12 -15.99
CA ILE A 27 -3.42 -10.34 -15.27
C ILE A 27 -2.69 -9.42 -16.26
N ARG A 28 -2.17 -9.96 -17.38
CA ARG A 28 -1.49 -9.15 -18.41
C ARG A 28 -2.39 -8.06 -19.00
N ALA A 29 -3.66 -8.33 -19.21
CA ALA A 29 -4.62 -7.33 -19.66
C ALA A 29 -4.87 -6.27 -18.57
N GLY A 30 -4.96 -6.68 -17.30
CA GLY A 30 -5.05 -5.81 -16.15
C GLY A 30 -3.84 -4.89 -16.02
N ASP A 31 -2.62 -5.41 -16.24
CA ASP A 31 -1.39 -4.62 -16.21
C ASP A 31 -1.42 -3.52 -17.28
N ARG A 32 -1.80 -3.85 -18.51
CA ARG A 32 -1.94 -2.85 -19.58
C ARG A 32 -2.97 -1.77 -19.22
N ALA A 33 -4.09 -2.14 -18.64
CA ALA A 33 -5.11 -1.19 -18.19
C ALA A 33 -4.58 -0.30 -17.05
N TYR A 34 -3.85 -0.89 -16.09
CA TYR A 34 -3.22 -0.15 -14.99
C TYR A 34 -2.20 0.88 -15.51
N ASP A 35 -1.33 0.49 -16.44
CA ASP A 35 -0.33 1.36 -17.07
C ASP A 35 -0.99 2.48 -17.88
N ALA A 36 -2.14 2.20 -18.51
CA ALA A 36 -2.98 3.18 -19.18
C ALA A 36 -3.77 4.09 -18.20
N LYS A 37 -3.62 3.88 -16.87
CA LYS A 37 -4.35 4.58 -15.81
C LYS A 37 -5.86 4.32 -15.80
N ASP A 38 -6.33 3.27 -16.45
CA ASP A 38 -7.70 2.75 -16.35
C ASP A 38 -7.78 1.71 -15.23
N LEU A 39 -7.75 2.22 -13.98
CA LEU A 39 -7.71 1.39 -12.79
C LEU A 39 -9.01 0.59 -12.58
N THR A 40 -10.13 1.10 -13.09
CA THR A 40 -11.42 0.40 -12.98
C THR A 40 -11.40 -0.88 -13.81
N THR A 41 -10.97 -0.78 -15.06
CA THR A 41 -10.78 -1.95 -15.93
C THR A 41 -9.71 -2.88 -15.40
N ALA A 42 -8.59 -2.35 -14.87
CA ALA A 42 -7.54 -3.16 -14.28
C ALA A 42 -8.06 -4.00 -13.10
N LEU A 43 -8.82 -3.38 -12.19
CA LEU A 43 -9.39 -4.09 -11.03
C LEU A 43 -10.38 -5.18 -11.43
N ASP A 44 -11.23 -4.94 -12.45
CA ASP A 44 -12.15 -5.94 -12.98
C ASP A 44 -11.39 -7.15 -13.56
N LEU A 45 -10.33 -6.89 -14.32
CA LEU A 45 -9.51 -7.94 -14.93
C LEU A 45 -8.75 -8.77 -13.89
N TYR A 46 -8.14 -8.13 -12.88
CA TYR A 46 -7.56 -8.87 -11.75
C TYR A 46 -8.62 -9.67 -10.97
N GLY A 47 -9.83 -9.12 -10.83
CA GLY A 47 -10.97 -9.84 -10.24
C GLY A 47 -11.34 -11.11 -11.02
N LYS A 48 -11.34 -11.05 -12.35
CA LYS A 48 -11.56 -12.22 -13.22
C LYS A 48 -10.47 -13.27 -13.07
N ALA A 49 -9.19 -12.84 -12.99
CA ALA A 49 -8.08 -13.75 -12.71
C ALA A 49 -8.25 -14.45 -11.34
N ILE A 50 -8.63 -13.70 -10.30
CA ILE A 50 -8.89 -14.24 -8.96
C ILE A 50 -10.10 -15.19 -8.95
N ALA A 51 -11.12 -14.95 -9.77
CA ALA A 51 -12.26 -15.85 -9.90
C ALA A 51 -11.87 -17.19 -10.57
N ALA A 52 -10.95 -17.15 -11.55
CA ALA A 52 -10.41 -18.35 -12.17
C ALA A 52 -9.45 -19.09 -11.22
N GLU A 53 -8.58 -18.36 -10.52
CA GLU A 53 -7.56 -18.89 -9.60
C GLU A 53 -7.60 -18.12 -8.25
N PRO A 54 -8.42 -18.57 -7.28
CA PRO A 54 -8.64 -17.81 -6.04
C PRO A 54 -7.40 -17.58 -5.16
N LYS A 55 -6.31 -18.33 -5.38
CA LYS A 55 -5.03 -18.20 -4.67
C LYS A 55 -3.92 -17.61 -5.55
N ASN A 56 -4.24 -17.08 -6.73
CA ASN A 56 -3.23 -16.46 -7.58
C ASN A 56 -2.66 -15.23 -6.88
N TYR A 57 -1.42 -15.37 -6.42
CA TYR A 57 -0.72 -14.36 -5.63
C TYR A 57 -0.62 -13.02 -6.37
N GLU A 58 -0.23 -13.09 -7.65
CA GLU A 58 0.00 -11.90 -8.47
C GLU A 58 -1.29 -11.08 -8.68
N ALA A 59 -2.38 -11.75 -9.03
CA ALA A 59 -3.68 -11.10 -9.17
C ALA A 59 -4.15 -10.47 -7.84
N LEU A 60 -3.92 -11.15 -6.72
CA LEU A 60 -4.34 -10.69 -5.40
C LEU A 60 -3.62 -9.40 -4.98
N TRP A 61 -2.27 -9.34 -5.06
CA TRP A 61 -1.59 -8.13 -4.64
C TRP A 61 -1.82 -6.96 -5.61
N LYS A 62 -1.94 -7.23 -6.93
CA LYS A 62 -2.29 -6.22 -7.93
C LYS A 62 -3.70 -5.66 -7.72
N ALA A 63 -4.69 -6.51 -7.43
CA ALA A 63 -6.04 -6.06 -7.07
C ALA A 63 -6.04 -5.23 -5.77
N ALA A 64 -5.24 -5.61 -4.77
CA ALA A 64 -5.09 -4.85 -3.53
C ALA A 64 -4.54 -3.45 -3.79
N ARG A 65 -3.44 -3.35 -4.55
CA ARG A 65 -2.83 -2.08 -4.94
C ARG A 65 -3.82 -1.19 -5.69
N THR A 66 -4.46 -1.76 -6.72
CA THR A 66 -5.41 -1.01 -7.56
C THR A 66 -6.61 -0.52 -6.77
N SER A 67 -7.14 -1.34 -5.85
CA SER A 67 -8.23 -0.93 -4.97
C SER A 67 -7.81 0.23 -4.05
N ALA A 68 -6.59 0.20 -3.49
CA ALA A 68 -6.09 1.28 -2.65
C ALA A 68 -5.91 2.59 -3.46
N ASP A 69 -5.40 2.50 -4.70
CA ASP A 69 -5.25 3.65 -5.60
C ASP A 69 -6.60 4.29 -5.97
N LEU A 70 -7.64 3.49 -6.23
CA LEU A 70 -9.00 3.97 -6.49
C LEU A 70 -9.64 4.59 -5.24
N GLY A 71 -9.28 4.13 -4.06
CA GLY A 71 -9.78 4.67 -2.79
C GLY A 71 -9.31 6.10 -2.52
N LEU A 72 -8.12 6.49 -2.98
CA LEU A 72 -7.55 7.81 -2.71
C LEU A 72 -8.39 8.98 -3.26
N PRO A 73 -8.83 8.97 -4.55
CA PRO A 73 -9.63 10.04 -5.12
C PRO A 73 -11.13 9.86 -4.88
N ALA A 74 -11.58 8.81 -4.19
CA ALA A 74 -13.00 8.53 -3.99
C ALA A 74 -13.72 9.71 -3.31
N SER A 75 -14.81 10.17 -3.91
CA SER A 75 -15.51 11.38 -3.53
C SER A 75 -16.28 11.27 -2.20
N THR A 76 -16.73 10.06 -1.85
CA THR A 76 -17.46 9.81 -0.60
C THR A 76 -16.67 8.94 0.35
N ALA A 77 -16.89 9.13 1.67
CA ALA A 77 -16.28 8.29 2.70
C ALA A 77 -16.70 6.81 2.54
N ALA A 78 -17.93 6.55 2.14
CA ALA A 78 -18.44 5.20 1.92
C ALA A 78 -17.68 4.49 0.79
N GLN A 79 -17.51 5.14 -0.36
CA GLN A 79 -16.74 4.59 -1.49
C GLN A 79 -15.28 4.37 -1.10
N ARG A 80 -14.66 5.35 -0.44
CA ARG A 80 -13.28 5.26 0.04
C ARG A 80 -13.08 4.08 0.97
N ASN A 81 -13.96 3.93 1.96
CA ASN A 81 -13.89 2.82 2.91
C ASN A 81 -14.12 1.46 2.23
N SER A 82 -15.02 1.38 1.23
CA SER A 82 -15.24 0.17 0.43
C SER A 82 -13.97 -0.24 -0.31
N TYR A 83 -13.30 0.69 -1.00
CA TYR A 83 -12.05 0.40 -1.69
C TYR A 83 -10.93 -0.03 -0.74
N PHE A 84 -10.74 0.65 0.40
CA PHE A 84 -9.70 0.26 1.36
C PHE A 84 -10.01 -1.08 2.05
N SER A 85 -11.28 -1.40 2.30
CA SER A 85 -11.67 -2.72 2.79
C SER A 85 -11.38 -3.82 1.76
N SER A 86 -11.68 -3.57 0.48
CA SER A 86 -11.33 -4.51 -0.60
C SER A 86 -9.83 -4.69 -0.73
N ALA A 87 -9.06 -3.59 -0.66
CA ALA A 87 -7.59 -3.63 -0.67
C ALA A 87 -7.03 -4.49 0.47
N GLU A 88 -7.54 -4.30 1.70
CA GLU A 88 -7.14 -5.13 2.85
C GLU A 88 -7.46 -6.61 2.63
N GLN A 89 -8.67 -6.94 2.16
CA GLN A 89 -9.08 -8.33 1.93
C GLN A 89 -8.19 -9.03 0.89
N TYR A 90 -7.93 -8.38 -0.24
CA TYR A 90 -7.05 -8.91 -1.28
C TYR A 90 -5.61 -9.05 -0.77
N ALA A 91 -5.09 -8.05 -0.06
CA ALA A 91 -3.73 -8.06 0.47
C ALA A 91 -3.52 -9.17 1.53
N ARG A 92 -4.49 -9.40 2.43
CA ARG A 92 -4.43 -10.52 3.39
C ARG A 92 -4.41 -11.86 2.69
N ARG A 93 -5.18 -12.01 1.61
CA ARG A 93 -5.17 -13.24 0.79
C ARG A 93 -3.85 -13.39 0.03
N ALA A 94 -3.24 -12.30 -0.44
CA ALA A 94 -1.93 -12.33 -1.09
C ALA A 94 -0.85 -12.82 -0.12
N VAL A 95 -0.76 -12.27 1.08
CA VAL A 95 0.19 -12.72 2.11
C VAL A 95 -0.06 -14.19 2.49
N ALA A 96 -1.33 -14.62 2.58
CA ALA A 96 -1.65 -16.02 2.86
C ALA A 96 -1.26 -16.96 1.70
N ALA A 97 -1.30 -16.50 0.46
CA ALA A 97 -0.91 -17.27 -0.72
C ALA A 97 0.62 -17.38 -0.88
N ASN A 98 1.34 -16.29 -0.59
CA ASN A 98 2.81 -16.27 -0.62
C ASN A 98 3.38 -15.37 0.49
N PRO A 99 3.61 -15.89 1.70
CA PRO A 99 4.13 -15.12 2.83
C PRO A 99 5.62 -14.76 2.71
N GLY A 100 6.32 -15.29 1.73
CA GLY A 100 7.75 -15.02 1.48
C GLY A 100 8.01 -13.92 0.45
N ASP A 101 6.98 -13.27 -0.08
CA ASP A 101 7.14 -12.25 -1.11
C ASP A 101 6.89 -10.83 -0.57
N VAL A 102 7.65 -9.89 -1.11
CA VAL A 102 7.70 -8.50 -0.69
C VAL A 102 6.39 -7.76 -0.93
N GLU A 103 5.81 -7.92 -2.14
CA GLU A 103 4.67 -7.13 -2.58
C GLU A 103 3.41 -7.39 -1.75
N GLY A 104 3.17 -8.65 -1.34
CA GLY A 104 2.05 -8.98 -0.47
C GLY A 104 2.12 -8.24 0.87
N HIS A 105 3.29 -8.19 1.49
CA HIS A 105 3.51 -7.46 2.73
C HIS A 105 3.41 -5.95 2.54
N PHE A 106 3.96 -5.41 1.46
CA PHE A 106 3.86 -4.00 1.12
C PHE A 106 2.40 -3.55 0.98
N VAL A 107 1.63 -4.20 0.10
CA VAL A 107 0.25 -3.78 -0.16
C VAL A 107 -0.65 -3.97 1.07
N LEU A 108 -0.35 -4.97 1.93
CA LEU A 108 -1.10 -5.16 3.17
C LEU A 108 -0.79 -4.05 4.18
N ALA A 109 0.47 -3.70 4.37
CA ALA A 109 0.84 -2.59 5.25
C ALA A 109 0.21 -1.27 4.77
N TRP A 110 0.21 -1.02 3.46
CA TRP A 110 -0.41 0.16 2.88
C TRP A 110 -1.93 0.19 3.06
N ALA A 111 -2.63 -0.91 2.72
CA ALA A 111 -4.08 -1.02 2.88
C ALA A 111 -4.52 -0.84 4.34
N LEU A 112 -3.82 -1.48 5.29
CA LEU A 112 -4.06 -1.33 6.73
C LEU A 112 -3.86 0.11 7.19
N GLY A 113 -2.82 0.80 6.72
CA GLY A 113 -2.57 2.21 7.04
C GLY A 113 -3.73 3.10 6.61
N ARG A 114 -4.29 2.87 5.43
CA ARG A 114 -5.47 3.62 4.94
C ARG A 114 -6.74 3.24 5.68
N ALA A 115 -6.98 1.97 5.95
CA ALA A 115 -8.14 1.50 6.68
C ALA A 115 -8.14 1.96 8.15
N ALA A 116 -6.98 2.17 8.76
CA ALA A 116 -6.84 2.65 10.13
C ALA A 116 -7.56 4.00 10.37
N LEU A 117 -7.63 4.85 9.35
CA LEU A 117 -8.23 6.19 9.47
C LEU A 117 -9.73 6.15 9.80
N SER A 118 -10.44 5.08 9.43
CA SER A 118 -11.85 4.87 9.73
C SER A 118 -12.11 4.08 11.01
N GLN A 119 -11.06 3.66 11.73
CA GLN A 119 -11.18 2.83 12.92
C GLN A 119 -11.36 3.64 14.21
N SER A 120 -11.94 2.97 15.24
CA SER A 120 -11.92 3.46 16.62
C SER A 120 -10.49 3.62 17.15
N PRO A 121 -10.24 4.37 18.23
CA PRO A 121 -8.89 4.54 18.79
C PRO A 121 -8.17 3.22 19.08
N ARG A 122 -8.85 2.22 19.62
CA ARG A 122 -8.28 0.88 19.85
C ARG A 122 -8.00 0.16 18.54
N GLY A 123 -8.89 0.28 17.56
CA GLY A 123 -8.69 -0.24 16.20
C GLY A 123 -7.47 0.37 15.53
N ARG A 124 -7.29 1.69 15.63
CA ARG A 124 -6.10 2.37 15.07
C ARG A 124 -4.79 1.84 15.64
N VAL A 125 -4.74 1.56 16.95
CA VAL A 125 -3.54 0.97 17.56
C VAL A 125 -3.30 -0.45 17.05
N LYS A 126 -4.34 -1.27 16.93
CA LYS A 126 -4.23 -2.62 16.37
C LYS A 126 -3.70 -2.56 14.94
N TYR A 127 -4.32 -1.75 14.08
CA TYR A 127 -3.88 -1.56 12.69
C TYR A 127 -2.46 -1.00 12.60
N GLY A 128 -2.10 -0.03 13.45
CA GLY A 128 -0.75 0.52 13.51
C GLY A 128 0.32 -0.52 13.85
N ASN A 129 0.03 -1.47 14.74
CA ASN A 129 0.91 -2.59 15.03
C ASN A 129 1.05 -3.54 13.84
N GLU A 130 -0.06 -3.85 13.14
CA GLU A 130 -0.05 -4.70 11.95
C GLU A 130 0.70 -4.02 10.78
N VAL A 131 0.47 -2.72 10.54
CA VAL A 131 1.22 -1.91 9.55
C VAL A 131 2.71 -2.04 9.77
N ARG A 132 3.16 -1.80 11.02
CA ARG A 132 4.59 -1.90 11.37
C ARG A 132 5.13 -3.32 11.14
N ALA A 133 4.39 -4.34 11.54
CA ALA A 133 4.82 -5.72 11.40
C ALA A 133 5.04 -6.10 9.93
N HIS A 134 4.07 -5.78 9.06
CA HIS A 134 4.17 -6.09 7.64
C HIS A 134 5.19 -5.21 6.91
N ALA A 135 5.31 -3.93 7.26
CA ALA A 135 6.35 -3.06 6.68
C ALA A 135 7.76 -3.52 7.07
N LEU A 136 7.98 -3.99 8.30
CA LEU A 136 9.27 -4.55 8.72
C LEU A 136 9.56 -5.90 8.07
N GLU A 137 8.55 -6.74 7.85
CA GLU A 137 8.74 -8.00 7.13
C GLU A 137 9.09 -7.75 5.67
N CYS A 138 8.41 -6.79 5.02
CA CYS A 138 8.79 -6.33 3.69
C CYS A 138 10.26 -5.87 3.65
N LEU A 139 10.70 -5.03 4.60
CA LEU A 139 12.09 -4.56 4.68
C LEU A 139 13.09 -5.65 5.08
N ARG A 140 12.65 -6.72 5.72
CA ARG A 140 13.48 -7.91 5.94
C ARG A 140 13.73 -8.67 4.65
N LEU A 141 12.72 -8.74 3.78
CA LEU A 141 12.79 -9.41 2.47
C LEU A 141 13.53 -8.56 1.45
N ASP A 142 13.24 -7.26 1.41
CA ASP A 142 13.95 -6.25 0.58
C ASP A 142 14.23 -4.98 1.39
N PRO A 143 15.44 -4.82 1.92
CA PRO A 143 15.81 -3.64 2.73
C PRO A 143 15.77 -2.30 1.99
N ALA A 144 15.74 -2.31 0.66
CA ALA A 144 15.69 -1.12 -0.19
C ALA A 144 14.29 -0.84 -0.76
N HIS A 145 13.27 -1.62 -0.42
CA HIS A 145 11.93 -1.45 -0.94
C HIS A 145 11.34 -0.07 -0.58
N ALA A 146 11.28 0.82 -1.56
CA ALA A 146 10.93 2.23 -1.38
C ALA A 146 9.58 2.44 -0.69
N GLY A 147 8.55 1.67 -1.10
CA GLY A 147 7.21 1.75 -0.52
C GLY A 147 7.17 1.36 0.96
N CYS A 148 7.94 0.34 1.38
CA CYS A 148 7.99 -0.09 2.78
C CYS A 148 8.79 0.87 3.65
N LEU A 149 9.87 1.46 3.12
CA LEU A 149 10.57 2.58 3.75
C LEU A 149 9.63 3.77 3.94
N HIS A 150 8.86 4.14 2.92
CA HIS A 150 7.85 5.19 2.99
C HIS A 150 6.79 4.91 4.09
N ILE A 151 6.22 3.70 4.13
CA ILE A 151 5.26 3.30 5.15
C ILE A 151 5.85 3.43 6.55
N MET A 152 7.12 3.03 6.77
CA MET A 152 7.78 3.16 8.07
C MET A 152 8.03 4.63 8.44
N GLY A 153 8.36 5.48 7.47
CA GLY A 153 8.45 6.93 7.67
C GLY A 153 7.13 7.53 8.15
N MET A 154 6.05 7.24 7.43
CA MET A 154 4.70 7.70 7.78
C MET A 154 4.21 7.11 9.10
N TRP A 155 4.48 5.83 9.38
CA TRP A 155 4.13 5.20 10.66
C TRP A 155 4.75 5.96 11.85
N ASN A 156 6.04 6.31 11.77
CA ASN A 156 6.71 7.11 12.78
C ASN A 156 6.06 8.50 12.91
N ALA A 157 5.83 9.19 11.79
CA ALA A 157 5.25 10.53 11.77
C ALA A 157 3.83 10.55 12.37
N GLU A 158 2.97 9.60 11.99
CA GLU A 158 1.59 9.54 12.50
C GLU A 158 1.56 9.36 14.03
N ILE A 159 2.45 8.54 14.59
CA ILE A 159 2.55 8.39 16.04
C ILE A 159 3.06 9.67 16.69
N MET A 160 4.04 10.35 16.07
CA MET A 160 4.58 11.61 16.59
C MET A 160 3.59 12.77 16.49
N ARG A 161 2.64 12.76 15.54
CA ARG A 161 1.51 13.71 15.44
C ARG A 161 0.49 13.56 16.57
N LEU A 162 0.42 12.39 17.22
CA LEU A 162 -0.41 12.22 18.40
C LEU A 162 0.12 13.09 19.54
N ASN A 163 -0.78 13.75 20.28
CA ASN A 163 -0.35 14.43 21.51
C ASN A 163 0.23 13.42 22.54
N SER A 164 1.05 13.92 23.45
CA SER A 164 1.79 13.07 24.40
C SER A 164 0.89 12.19 25.27
N LEU A 165 -0.27 12.68 25.67
CA LEU A 165 -1.22 11.92 26.50
C LEU A 165 -1.85 10.77 25.69
N VAL A 166 -2.33 11.03 24.47
CA VAL A 166 -2.90 10.00 23.59
C VAL A 166 -1.85 8.94 23.26
N ARG A 167 -0.61 9.34 22.98
CA ARG A 167 0.50 8.42 22.73
C ARG A 167 0.83 7.56 23.95
N LEU A 168 0.80 8.14 25.15
CA LEU A 168 1.00 7.39 26.39
C LEU A 168 -0.10 6.34 26.60
N ILE A 169 -1.37 6.71 26.39
CA ILE A 169 -2.51 5.79 26.48
C ILE A 169 -2.40 4.68 25.44
N ALA A 170 -2.10 5.02 24.18
CA ALA A 170 -1.92 4.04 23.14
C ALA A 170 -0.83 3.02 23.48
N LYS A 171 0.31 3.50 24.00
CA LYS A 171 1.44 2.66 24.41
C LYS A 171 1.11 1.75 25.59
N SER A 172 0.48 2.30 26.64
CA SER A 172 0.35 1.62 27.93
C SER A 172 -0.93 0.79 28.05
N VAL A 173 -2.03 1.26 27.46
CA VAL A 173 -3.37 0.70 27.70
C VAL A 173 -3.88 -0.09 26.48
N LEU A 174 -3.54 0.35 25.27
CA LEU A 174 -4.10 -0.22 24.04
C LEU A 174 -3.17 -1.24 23.35
N GLY A 175 -2.05 -1.63 23.96
CA GLY A 175 -1.13 -2.62 23.42
C GLY A 175 -0.13 -2.09 22.39
N GLY A 176 0.00 -0.77 22.28
CA GLY A 176 0.90 -0.12 21.34
C GLY A 176 2.35 0.02 21.86
N LYS A 177 2.93 -1.01 22.47
CA LYS A 177 4.33 -0.95 22.99
C LYS A 177 5.33 -0.46 21.94
N ALA A 178 5.18 -0.90 20.69
CA ALA A 178 6.00 -0.48 19.57
C ALA A 178 5.97 1.04 19.30
N PHE A 179 4.88 1.73 19.68
CA PHE A 179 4.74 3.18 19.52
C PHE A 179 5.76 3.98 20.33
N GLY A 180 6.35 3.37 21.37
CA GLY A 180 7.40 3.99 22.15
C GLY A 180 8.73 4.18 21.43
N SER A 181 8.94 3.49 20.30
CA SER A 181 10.14 3.64 19.47
C SER A 181 9.98 4.69 18.36
N ALA A 182 8.79 5.24 18.16
CA ALA A 182 8.54 6.25 17.14
C ALA A 182 9.22 7.57 17.49
N SER A 183 9.84 8.20 16.49
CA SER A 183 10.48 9.50 16.60
C SER A 183 10.49 10.25 15.28
N TRP A 184 10.63 11.59 15.34
CA TRP A 184 10.82 12.41 14.14
C TRP A 184 12.11 12.05 13.40
N ASN A 185 13.17 11.68 14.11
CA ASN A 185 14.43 11.27 13.48
C ASN A 185 14.25 10.00 12.65
N GLU A 186 13.54 9.00 13.17
CA GLU A 186 13.23 7.78 12.42
C GLU A 186 12.27 8.07 11.24
N ALA A 187 11.27 8.93 11.44
CA ALA A 187 10.40 9.35 10.34
C ALA A 187 11.19 9.95 9.18
N VAL A 188 12.06 10.91 9.48
CA VAL A 188 12.93 11.56 8.49
C VAL A 188 13.87 10.55 7.84
N ARG A 189 14.55 9.72 8.61
CA ARG A 189 15.51 8.71 8.09
C ARG A 189 14.84 7.76 7.09
N TYR A 190 13.67 7.22 7.43
CA TYR A 190 12.93 6.33 6.56
C TYR A 190 12.42 7.02 5.30
N MET A 191 11.93 8.28 5.41
CA MET A 191 11.48 9.03 4.25
C MET A 191 12.63 9.40 3.31
N GLU A 192 13.79 9.81 3.85
CA GLU A 192 14.99 10.08 3.05
C GLU A 192 15.45 8.81 2.31
N ALA A 193 15.44 7.65 2.97
CA ALA A 193 15.77 6.37 2.36
C ALA A 193 14.76 5.97 1.26
N SER A 194 13.46 6.18 1.49
CA SER A 194 12.41 5.93 0.49
C SER A 194 12.59 6.77 -0.77
N VAL A 195 12.87 8.07 -0.58
CA VAL A 195 13.14 8.99 -1.70
C VAL A 195 14.44 8.64 -2.43
N ALA A 196 15.46 8.16 -1.71
CA ALA A 196 16.71 7.71 -2.34
C ALA A 196 16.50 6.46 -3.21
N ALA A 197 15.64 5.53 -2.77
CA ALA A 197 15.30 4.33 -3.51
C ALA A 197 14.41 4.63 -4.75
N GLU A 198 13.42 5.51 -4.63
CA GLU A 198 12.55 5.95 -5.73
C GLU A 198 12.48 7.48 -5.84
N PRO A 199 13.50 8.15 -6.41
CA PRO A 199 13.60 9.62 -6.37
C PRO A 199 12.55 10.36 -7.22
N ARG A 200 11.86 9.64 -8.12
CA ARG A 200 10.88 10.21 -9.06
C ARG A 200 9.42 10.02 -8.63
N ARG A 201 9.17 9.46 -7.45
CA ARG A 201 7.82 9.29 -6.91
C ARG A 201 7.32 10.59 -6.28
N VAL A 202 6.23 11.14 -6.83
CA VAL A 202 5.64 12.41 -6.34
C VAL A 202 5.16 12.25 -4.90
N VAL A 203 4.47 11.16 -4.56
CA VAL A 203 3.96 10.91 -3.20
C VAL A 203 5.08 10.85 -2.16
N HIS A 204 6.23 10.25 -2.49
CA HIS A 204 7.36 10.21 -1.54
C HIS A 204 7.89 11.62 -1.24
N ARG A 205 7.90 12.52 -2.24
CA ARG A 205 8.30 13.93 -2.04
C ARG A 205 7.26 14.72 -1.26
N LEU A 206 5.97 14.49 -1.51
CA LEU A 206 4.89 15.09 -0.74
C LEU A 206 5.03 14.73 0.75
N ASP A 207 5.03 13.43 1.05
CA ASP A 207 5.00 12.96 2.43
C ASP A 207 6.33 13.26 3.16
N MET A 208 7.48 13.23 2.46
CA MET A 208 8.75 13.70 3.01
C MET A 208 8.70 15.19 3.37
N GLY A 209 8.10 16.02 2.51
CA GLY A 209 7.91 17.44 2.79
C GLY A 209 7.04 17.67 4.03
N GLU A 210 5.96 16.91 4.19
CA GLU A 210 5.12 16.95 5.39
C GLU A 210 5.91 16.52 6.64
N VAL A 211 6.66 15.42 6.57
CA VAL A 211 7.48 14.94 7.69
C VAL A 211 8.52 15.96 8.09
N TYR A 212 9.21 16.59 7.14
CA TYR A 212 10.15 17.68 7.43
C TYR A 212 9.47 18.89 8.08
N ARG A 213 8.31 19.31 7.57
CA ARG A 213 7.54 20.42 8.14
C ARG A 213 7.18 20.13 9.60
N ASP A 214 6.63 18.97 9.87
CA ASP A 214 6.15 18.56 11.18
C ASP A 214 7.31 18.31 12.16
N ALA A 215 8.50 17.95 11.66
CA ALA A 215 9.75 17.89 12.40
C ALA A 215 10.45 19.28 12.58
N GLY A 216 9.82 20.36 12.14
CA GLY A 216 10.35 21.72 12.27
C GLY A 216 11.41 22.12 11.23
N GLN A 217 11.66 21.27 10.20
CA GLN A 217 12.70 21.47 9.19
C GLN A 217 12.11 22.19 7.94
N LYS A 218 11.57 23.38 8.10
CA LYS A 218 10.80 24.12 7.07
C LYS A 218 11.53 24.29 5.74
N GLN A 219 12.83 24.55 5.74
CA GLN A 219 13.61 24.74 4.50
C GLN A 219 13.71 23.43 3.71
N LYS A 220 13.94 22.30 4.39
CA LYS A 220 13.93 20.98 3.74
C LYS A 220 12.54 20.60 3.24
N ALA A 221 11.48 20.96 3.98
CA ALA A 221 10.11 20.74 3.56
C ALA A 221 9.81 21.46 2.24
N ARG A 222 10.16 22.75 2.15
CA ARG A 222 10.01 23.54 0.92
C ARG A 222 10.74 22.89 -0.26
N ALA A 223 12.01 22.53 -0.09
CA ALA A 223 12.80 21.90 -1.15
C ALA A 223 12.22 20.56 -1.62
N ALA A 224 11.68 19.74 -0.68
CA ALA A 224 11.01 18.49 -1.00
C ALA A 224 9.74 18.72 -1.84
N PHE A 225 8.91 19.66 -1.45
CA PHE A 225 7.70 20.05 -2.16
C PHE A 225 7.99 20.61 -3.56
N GLU A 226 8.93 21.54 -3.68
CA GLU A 226 9.34 22.12 -4.97
C GLU A 226 9.86 21.03 -5.93
N THR A 227 10.68 20.12 -5.42
CA THR A 227 11.13 18.96 -6.19
C THR A 227 9.94 18.09 -6.62
N GLY A 228 9.01 17.79 -5.71
CA GLY A 228 7.81 16.99 -6.02
C GLY A 228 6.95 17.60 -7.14
N LEU A 229 6.82 18.94 -7.17
CA LEU A 229 6.10 19.63 -8.25
C LEU A 229 6.79 19.51 -9.60
N SER A 230 8.12 19.53 -9.63
CA SER A 230 8.90 19.46 -10.87
C SER A 230 8.90 18.08 -11.53
N LEU A 231 8.61 17.01 -10.77
CA LEU A 231 8.59 15.64 -11.30
C LEU A 231 7.49 15.45 -12.37
N PRO A 232 7.66 14.58 -13.35
CA PRO A 232 6.58 14.18 -14.26
C PRO A 232 5.48 13.43 -13.51
N SER A 233 4.24 13.52 -13.98
CA SER A 233 3.12 12.74 -13.43
C SER A 233 3.06 11.38 -14.11
N THR A 234 3.58 10.36 -13.45
CA THR A 234 3.66 8.98 -13.95
C THR A 234 2.59 8.08 -13.34
N ASP A 235 2.18 8.35 -12.09
CA ASP A 235 1.17 7.57 -11.40
C ASP A 235 -0.24 8.17 -11.53
N TYR A 236 -1.23 7.32 -11.29
CA TYR A 236 -2.65 7.69 -11.35
C TYR A 236 -2.99 8.88 -10.44
N ASN A 237 -2.45 8.91 -9.23
CA ASN A 237 -2.76 9.91 -8.21
C ASN A 237 -1.82 11.14 -8.21
N ASP A 238 -0.83 11.23 -9.09
CA ASP A 238 0.18 12.30 -9.06
C ASP A 238 -0.40 13.70 -9.21
N GLY A 239 -1.45 13.86 -10.03
CA GLY A 239 -2.13 15.14 -10.19
C GLY A 239 -2.72 15.66 -8.87
N ARG A 240 -3.31 14.76 -8.08
CA ARG A 240 -3.83 15.04 -6.74
C ARG A 240 -2.70 15.38 -5.78
N PHE A 241 -1.64 14.58 -5.75
CA PHE A 241 -0.50 14.83 -4.87
C PHE A 241 0.18 16.17 -5.16
N LYS A 242 0.30 16.56 -6.42
CA LYS A 242 0.82 17.87 -6.79
C LYS A 242 -0.09 19.04 -6.36
N ALA A 243 -1.41 18.85 -6.39
CA ALA A 243 -2.34 19.85 -5.85
C ALA A 243 -2.16 20.01 -4.34
N GLU A 244 -1.95 18.91 -3.62
CA GLU A 244 -1.69 18.90 -2.18
C GLU A 244 -0.33 19.55 -1.84
N ILE A 245 0.71 19.30 -2.64
CA ILE A 245 2.00 19.99 -2.50
C ILE A 245 1.85 21.50 -2.64
N ARG A 246 1.08 22.00 -3.64
CA ARG A 246 0.84 23.46 -3.79
C ARG A 246 0.17 24.03 -2.56
N TYR A 247 -0.86 23.32 -2.06
CA TYR A 247 -1.55 23.74 -0.82
C TYR A 247 -0.59 23.86 0.37
N HIS A 248 0.38 22.94 0.51
CA HIS A 248 1.38 23.00 1.58
C HIS A 248 2.39 24.12 1.38
N LEU A 249 2.86 24.35 0.16
CA LEU A 249 3.81 25.44 -0.14
C LEU A 249 3.24 26.81 0.18
N ASP A 250 1.95 27.02 -0.12
CA ASP A 250 1.26 28.30 0.16
C ASP A 250 1.11 28.59 1.67
N ARG A 251 1.33 27.57 2.54
CA ARG A 251 1.12 27.66 4.00
C ARG A 251 2.39 27.38 4.82
N LEU A 252 3.51 27.19 4.19
CA LEU A 252 4.79 26.91 4.84
C LEU A 252 5.49 28.19 5.32
#